data_8959208b02149abe42b12df0aeb3e79e
#
_entry.id   8959208b02149abe42b12df0aeb3e79e
#
_cell.length_a   1.000
_cell.length_b   1.000
_cell.length_c   1.000
_cell.angle_alpha   90.00
_cell.angle_beta   90.00
_cell.angle_gamma   90.00
#
_symmetry.space_group_name_H-M   'P 1'
#
loop_
_entity.id
_entity.type
_entity.pdbx_description
1 polymer ?
#
loop_
_entity_poly.entity_id
_entity_poly.type
_entity_poly.pdbx_seq_one_letter_code
_entity_poly.pdbx_strand_id
1 'polypeptide(L)'
;GAGIGSAGGTCSNIGISGGTVKAYSDRMPGINCTPHNGNSTNVYCCIIKNEYFLPVTIDSESWKPSYHIFPDSTKDGNLYVWLTEKENNDAYDVTVGTEKRQYSFDQAKNQFVRIQTTPTADQFDYTQPNFTYTKDTHVDISKYIKWKDDVTGHGKITKVTYLKKGDKTPLADSPTDAGTYTFKIDVNEGDYYNSVDSISAPEWEFVISKAQAPSSKPTDTDPTIYVSWLCKKVEDVKGLFNDEWKWSDSDISKKLPVGEEVSATAVYNGTDADNYVNTSVVFKITRKACTHPHTAERYYSSPSCTSSGYSGDTYCTDCNETLSYGYTISAYGHDYDNGVITTEPTAEIDGIITYTCKRCKHQDTKNL
;
A
#
# COMPACT_ATOMS: atom_id res chain seq x y z
N GLY A 1 -11.04 4.74 67.20
CA GLY A 1 -9.96 3.77 67.36
C GLY A 1 -10.05 2.65 66.34
N ALA A 2 -9.11 1.76 66.30
CA ALA A 2 -9.18 0.58 65.43
C ALA A 2 -10.27 -0.38 65.93
N GLY A 3 -10.92 -1.09 65.04
CA GLY A 3 -11.87 -2.15 65.41
C GLY A 3 -11.15 -3.34 66.04
N ILE A 4 -10.00 -3.70 65.50
CA ILE A 4 -9.04 -4.65 66.08
C ILE A 4 -7.65 -4.03 65.87
N GLY A 5 -6.84 -4.01 66.94
CA GLY A 5 -5.49 -3.46 66.93
C GLY A 5 -5.29 -2.34 67.91
N SER A 6 -4.23 -1.52 67.75
CA SER A 6 -3.88 -0.44 68.68
C SER A 6 -4.45 0.90 68.24
N ALA A 7 -5.04 1.65 69.14
CA ALA A 7 -5.62 2.97 68.91
C ALA A 7 -4.60 4.13 68.82
N GLY A 8 -3.34 3.89 68.96
CA GLY A 8 -2.29 4.92 68.93
C GLY A 8 -0.87 4.39 69.02
N GLY A 9 -0.68 3.09 68.88
CA GLY A 9 0.62 2.41 68.91
C GLY A 9 0.84 1.54 67.71
N THR A 10 2.01 0.94 67.61
CA THR A 10 2.30 -0.06 66.59
C THR A 10 1.57 -1.37 66.90
N CYS A 11 0.85 -1.88 65.90
CA CYS A 11 0.25 -3.20 65.94
C CYS A 11 1.19 -4.17 65.22
N SER A 12 1.62 -5.20 65.94
CA SER A 12 2.64 -6.14 65.37
C SER A 12 2.19 -7.55 65.50
N ASN A 13 1.16 -8.05 65.48
CA ASN A 13 0.83 -9.50 65.48
C ASN A 13 -0.64 -9.78 65.81
N ILE A 14 -1.50 -9.60 64.84
CA ILE A 14 -2.88 -10.07 64.92
C ILE A 14 -3.01 -11.39 64.21
N GLY A 15 -3.16 -12.49 64.94
CA GLY A 15 -3.48 -13.81 64.43
C GLY A 15 -4.99 -14.06 64.52
N ILE A 16 -5.61 -14.49 63.44
CA ILE A 16 -7.04 -14.88 63.41
C ILE A 16 -7.12 -16.39 63.26
N SER A 17 -7.76 -17.06 64.23
CA SER A 17 -7.76 -18.49 64.37
C SER A 17 -9.13 -19.13 64.15
N GLY A 18 -10.16 -18.38 63.82
CA GLY A 18 -11.48 -18.95 63.54
C GLY A 18 -12.60 -17.92 63.42
N GLY A 19 -13.69 -18.35 62.81
CA GLY A 19 -14.91 -17.57 62.61
C GLY A 19 -14.79 -16.46 61.57
N THR A 20 -15.88 -15.78 61.27
CA THR A 20 -15.92 -14.60 60.42
C THR A 20 -15.64 -13.37 61.26
N VAL A 21 -14.56 -12.62 60.93
CA VAL A 21 -14.19 -11.42 61.63
C VAL A 21 -14.59 -10.20 60.80
N LYS A 22 -15.46 -9.35 61.38
CA LYS A 22 -15.89 -8.06 60.81
C LYS A 22 -15.38 -6.95 61.75
N ALA A 23 -14.34 -6.23 61.36
CA ALA A 23 -13.78 -5.13 62.14
C ALA A 23 -14.02 -3.80 61.41
N TYR A 24 -14.60 -2.83 62.11
CA TYR A 24 -14.94 -1.50 61.58
C TYR A 24 -14.31 -0.41 62.42
N SER A 25 -13.92 0.65 61.75
CA SER A 25 -13.49 1.88 62.41
C SER A 25 -13.88 3.09 61.58
N ASP A 26 -14.29 4.18 62.21
CA ASP A 26 -14.67 5.44 61.55
C ASP A 26 -13.49 6.26 61.06
N ARG A 27 -12.29 6.02 61.57
CA ARG A 27 -11.11 6.88 61.32
C ARG A 27 -9.82 6.14 61.00
N MET A 28 -9.81 4.85 61.16
CA MET A 28 -8.63 3.99 60.99
C MET A 28 -9.04 2.73 60.24
N PRO A 29 -8.15 1.95 59.66
CA PRO A 29 -8.49 0.63 59.19
C PRO A 29 -9.19 -0.17 60.28
N GLY A 30 -10.19 -0.97 59.90
CA GLY A 30 -10.87 -1.86 60.85
C GLY A 30 -9.87 -2.74 61.60
N ILE A 31 -8.82 -3.16 60.92
CA ILE A 31 -7.62 -3.77 61.49
C ILE A 31 -6.44 -2.88 61.07
N ASN A 32 -5.70 -2.31 62.01
CA ASN A 32 -4.67 -1.31 61.72
C ASN A 32 -3.24 -1.85 61.63
N CYS A 33 -3.11 -3.13 61.38
CA CYS A 33 -1.87 -3.80 60.97
C CYS A 33 -2.20 -4.96 60.04
N THR A 34 -1.25 -5.42 59.28
CA THR A 34 -1.44 -6.60 58.42
C THR A 34 -1.65 -7.84 59.30
N PRO A 35 -2.86 -8.40 59.34
CA PRO A 35 -3.10 -9.62 60.13
C PRO A 35 -2.56 -10.83 59.40
N HIS A 36 -2.36 -11.90 60.13
CA HIS A 36 -1.93 -13.19 59.56
C HIS A 36 -2.87 -14.31 60.05
N ASN A 37 -2.80 -15.45 59.42
CA ASN A 37 -3.51 -16.64 59.89
C ASN A 37 -2.98 -17.01 61.28
N GLY A 38 -3.91 -17.25 62.22
CA GLY A 38 -3.59 -17.78 63.53
C GLY A 38 -3.29 -19.29 63.47
N ASN A 39 -3.34 -19.94 64.61
CA ASN A 39 -3.09 -21.38 64.70
C ASN A 39 -4.32 -22.26 64.29
N SER A 40 -5.32 -21.69 63.62
CA SER A 40 -6.46 -22.44 63.10
C SER A 40 -6.09 -23.19 61.85
N THR A 41 -6.66 -24.36 61.67
CA THR A 41 -6.51 -25.18 60.49
C THR A 41 -7.60 -24.96 59.45
N ASN A 42 -8.63 -24.11 59.72
CA ASN A 42 -9.83 -24.05 58.90
C ASN A 42 -10.21 -22.62 58.42
N VAL A 43 -9.44 -21.61 58.81
CA VAL A 43 -9.75 -20.21 58.47
C VAL A 43 -8.52 -19.54 57.92
N TYR A 44 -8.65 -19.01 56.71
CA TYR A 44 -7.51 -18.47 55.94
C TYR A 44 -7.79 -17.07 55.43
N CYS A 45 -6.75 -16.27 55.28
CA CYS A 45 -6.83 -14.90 54.80
C CYS A 45 -7.21 -14.86 53.31
N CYS A 46 -8.17 -14.03 52.98
CA CYS A 46 -8.50 -13.61 51.62
C CYS A 46 -8.22 -12.10 51.50
N ILE A 47 -7.31 -11.71 50.60
CA ILE A 47 -6.99 -10.32 50.35
C ILE A 47 -7.74 -9.85 49.14
N ILE A 48 -8.68 -8.92 49.31
CA ILE A 48 -9.52 -8.39 48.24
C ILE A 48 -9.08 -6.95 47.96
N LYS A 49 -8.54 -6.70 46.77
CA LYS A 49 -8.17 -5.35 46.34
C LYS A 49 -9.43 -4.48 46.25
N ASN A 50 -9.45 -3.35 46.97
CA ASN A 50 -10.58 -2.42 47.01
C ASN A 50 -10.08 -0.98 47.24
N GLU A 51 -9.31 -0.47 46.30
CA GLU A 51 -8.62 0.85 46.40
C GLU A 51 -9.60 2.01 46.61
N TYR A 52 -10.84 1.86 46.15
CA TYR A 52 -11.84 2.93 46.22
C TYR A 52 -12.88 2.71 47.30
N PHE A 53 -12.65 1.77 48.22
CA PHE A 53 -13.56 1.46 49.31
C PHE A 53 -14.99 1.18 48.87
N LEU A 54 -15.16 0.53 47.75
CA LEU A 54 -16.45 0.18 47.20
C LEU A 54 -17.18 -0.86 48.08
N PRO A 55 -18.51 -0.93 48.02
CA PRO A 55 -19.24 -2.03 48.66
C PRO A 55 -18.76 -3.39 48.18
N VAL A 56 -18.57 -4.32 49.10
CA VAL A 56 -18.13 -5.69 48.79
C VAL A 56 -19.23 -6.67 49.21
N THR A 57 -19.53 -7.60 48.33
CA THR A 57 -20.39 -8.76 48.59
C THR A 57 -19.56 -10.01 48.42
N ILE A 58 -19.61 -10.92 49.38
CA ILE A 58 -18.97 -12.25 49.31
C ILE A 58 -20.08 -13.28 49.35
N ASP A 59 -20.22 -14.06 48.30
CA ASP A 59 -21.41 -14.89 48.02
C ASP A 59 -22.69 -14.02 48.12
N SER A 60 -23.53 -14.24 49.14
CA SER A 60 -24.74 -13.44 49.37
C SER A 60 -24.60 -12.42 50.50
N GLU A 61 -23.47 -12.37 51.21
CA GLU A 61 -23.27 -11.48 52.33
C GLU A 61 -22.65 -10.14 51.92
N SER A 62 -23.31 -9.05 52.34
CA SER A 62 -22.79 -7.66 52.07
C SER A 62 -21.80 -7.21 53.15
N TRP A 63 -20.67 -6.75 52.68
CA TRP A 63 -19.62 -6.16 53.51
C TRP A 63 -19.54 -4.69 53.14
N LYS A 64 -19.80 -3.81 54.11
CA LYS A 64 -19.63 -2.37 53.92
C LYS A 64 -18.29 -1.95 54.51
N PRO A 65 -17.30 -1.55 53.68
CA PRO A 65 -16.12 -0.88 54.19
C PRO A 65 -16.59 0.43 54.86
N SER A 66 -16.09 0.76 56.03
CA SER A 66 -16.40 2.06 56.66
C SER A 66 -15.78 3.18 55.83
N TYR A 67 -16.63 4.09 55.36
CA TYR A 67 -16.24 5.26 54.62
C TYR A 67 -15.61 6.27 55.54
N HIS A 68 -14.27 6.30 55.65
CA HIS A 68 -13.58 7.53 56.00
C HIS A 68 -12.36 7.68 55.14
N ILE A 69 -12.33 8.82 54.43
CA ILE A 69 -11.21 9.31 53.62
C ILE A 69 -10.00 9.37 54.55
N PHE A 70 -9.07 8.50 54.31
CA PHE A 70 -7.79 8.56 55.00
C PHE A 70 -6.79 9.31 54.14
N PRO A 71 -6.22 10.40 54.61
CA PRO A 71 -5.21 11.16 53.88
C PRO A 71 -3.82 10.53 53.88
N ASP A 72 -3.69 9.27 54.22
CA ASP A 72 -2.37 8.65 54.39
C ASP A 72 -2.03 7.70 53.21
N SER A 73 -0.89 7.99 52.61
CA SER A 73 -0.32 7.29 51.45
C SER A 73 0.18 5.85 51.73
N THR A 74 -0.01 5.35 52.92
CA THR A 74 0.50 4.03 53.35
C THR A 74 -0.52 2.90 53.29
N LYS A 75 -1.69 3.12 52.69
CA LYS A 75 -2.74 2.10 52.62
C LYS A 75 -2.63 1.32 51.32
N ASP A 76 -2.60 0.04 51.51
CA ASP A 76 -2.52 -0.94 50.43
C ASP A 76 -3.82 -1.09 49.60
N GLY A 77 -4.90 -0.39 49.99
CA GLY A 77 -6.17 -0.49 49.27
C GLY A 77 -6.83 -1.86 49.34
N ASN A 78 -6.53 -2.64 50.36
CA ASN A 78 -7.01 -4.02 50.48
C ASN A 78 -8.08 -4.15 51.59
N LEU A 79 -9.02 -5.05 51.33
CA LEU A 79 -9.92 -5.59 52.35
C LEU A 79 -9.42 -6.99 52.75
N TYR A 80 -9.18 -7.20 54.00
CA TYR A 80 -8.76 -8.49 54.57
C TYR A 80 -9.96 -9.21 55.14
N VAL A 81 -10.25 -10.42 54.62
CA VAL A 81 -11.36 -11.25 55.05
C VAL A 81 -10.85 -12.65 55.38
N TRP A 82 -11.35 -13.24 56.49
CA TRP A 82 -11.02 -14.61 56.86
C TRP A 82 -12.17 -15.52 56.46
N LEU A 83 -11.89 -16.47 55.62
CA LEU A 83 -12.84 -17.40 55.04
C LEU A 83 -12.45 -18.84 55.39
N THR A 84 -13.42 -19.72 55.46
CA THR A 84 -13.18 -21.16 55.53
C THR A 84 -13.03 -21.73 54.13
N GLU A 85 -12.26 -22.80 53.99
CA GLU A 85 -12.23 -23.55 52.76
C GLU A 85 -13.64 -24.17 52.51
N LYS A 86 -14.15 -23.99 51.29
CA LYS A 86 -15.41 -24.63 50.89
C LYS A 86 -15.19 -26.10 50.54
N GLU A 87 -16.22 -26.91 50.59
CA GLU A 87 -16.19 -28.29 50.12
C GLU A 87 -15.73 -28.32 48.63
N ASN A 88 -14.94 -29.28 48.29
CA ASN A 88 -14.35 -29.44 46.95
C ASN A 88 -13.48 -28.23 46.47
N ASN A 89 -13.05 -27.40 47.38
CA ASN A 89 -12.31 -26.15 47.08
C ASN A 89 -13.12 -25.22 46.14
N ASP A 90 -14.43 -25.18 46.27
CA ASP A 90 -15.26 -24.25 45.49
C ASP A 90 -14.89 -22.79 45.75
N ALA A 91 -15.01 -22.00 44.71
CA ALA A 91 -14.66 -20.56 44.82
C ALA A 91 -15.71 -19.76 45.59
N TYR A 92 -15.25 -18.69 46.21
CA TYR A 92 -16.10 -17.59 46.71
C TYR A 92 -16.34 -16.60 45.57
N ASP A 93 -17.60 -16.24 45.33
CA ASP A 93 -17.97 -15.14 44.46
C ASP A 93 -17.87 -13.82 45.25
N VAL A 94 -17.01 -12.94 44.78
CA VAL A 94 -16.78 -11.64 45.43
C VAL A 94 -17.15 -10.54 44.43
N THR A 95 -18.01 -9.61 44.83
CA THR A 95 -18.33 -8.43 44.06
C THR A 95 -17.76 -7.21 44.76
N VAL A 96 -16.95 -6.41 44.05
CA VAL A 96 -16.39 -5.15 44.56
C VAL A 96 -16.96 -4.01 43.70
N GLY A 97 -17.89 -3.26 44.26
CA GLY A 97 -18.70 -2.33 43.45
C GLY A 97 -19.54 -3.06 42.43
N THR A 98 -19.15 -3.01 41.15
CA THR A 98 -19.78 -3.75 40.06
C THR A 98 -18.88 -4.86 39.51
N GLU A 99 -17.64 -4.94 39.92
CA GLU A 99 -16.67 -5.94 39.45
C GLU A 99 -16.89 -7.28 40.17
N LYS A 100 -17.01 -8.35 39.43
CA LYS A 100 -17.10 -9.71 39.95
C LYS A 100 -15.73 -10.37 39.94
N ARG A 101 -15.41 -11.09 40.97
CA ARG A 101 -14.16 -11.83 41.15
C ARG A 101 -14.45 -13.15 41.84
N GLN A 102 -13.60 -14.15 41.57
CA GLN A 102 -13.65 -15.44 42.26
C GLN A 102 -12.34 -15.65 43.02
N TYR A 103 -12.46 -16.22 44.20
CA TYR A 103 -11.33 -16.57 45.05
C TYR A 103 -11.46 -18.01 45.51
N SER A 104 -10.41 -18.82 45.32
CA SER A 104 -10.29 -20.16 45.88
C SER A 104 -9.08 -20.26 46.81
N PHE A 105 -9.09 -21.29 47.64
CA PHE A 105 -7.99 -21.53 48.55
C PHE A 105 -6.81 -22.13 47.80
N ASP A 106 -5.65 -21.47 47.96
CA ASP A 106 -4.35 -21.94 47.44
C ASP A 106 -3.60 -22.61 48.59
N GLN A 107 -3.53 -23.89 48.61
CA GLN A 107 -2.89 -24.69 49.65
C GLN A 107 -1.40 -24.39 49.79
N ALA A 108 -0.70 -24.12 48.68
CA ALA A 108 0.72 -23.80 48.68
C ALA A 108 1.03 -22.45 49.31
N LYS A 109 0.11 -21.47 49.15
CA LYS A 109 0.24 -20.13 49.73
C LYS A 109 -0.45 -19.98 51.07
N ASN A 110 -1.21 -20.98 51.48
CA ASN A 110 -2.02 -20.97 52.69
C ASN A 110 -2.92 -19.72 52.81
N GLN A 111 -3.53 -19.34 51.68
CA GLN A 111 -4.42 -18.17 51.59
C GLN A 111 -5.40 -18.33 50.41
N PHE A 112 -6.46 -17.53 50.43
CA PHE A 112 -7.32 -17.39 49.27
C PHE A 112 -6.66 -16.50 48.21
N VAL A 113 -6.70 -16.95 46.95
CA VAL A 113 -6.16 -16.24 45.79
C VAL A 113 -7.28 -16.00 44.78
N ARG A 114 -7.21 -14.91 44.09
CA ARG A 114 -8.12 -14.64 42.96
C ARG A 114 -7.87 -15.65 41.84
N ILE A 115 -8.96 -16.22 41.33
CA ILE A 115 -8.94 -17.15 40.21
C ILE A 115 -9.27 -16.37 38.95
N GLN A 116 -8.45 -16.57 37.92
CA GLN A 116 -8.75 -16.06 36.58
C GLN A 116 -8.32 -17.11 35.57
N THR A 117 -9.12 -17.26 34.52
CA THR A 117 -8.82 -18.13 33.38
C THR A 117 -7.95 -17.37 32.39
N THR A 118 -6.96 -18.02 31.82
CA THR A 118 -6.18 -17.46 30.72
C THR A 118 -6.98 -17.59 29.43
N PRO A 119 -7.27 -16.48 28.73
CA PRO A 119 -7.96 -16.52 27.45
C PRO A 119 -7.20 -17.33 26.40
N THR A 120 -7.95 -18.10 25.60
CA THR A 120 -7.44 -18.88 24.48
C THR A 120 -8.28 -18.60 23.24
N ALA A 121 -7.78 -18.93 22.05
CA ALA A 121 -8.42 -18.56 20.79
C ALA A 121 -9.81 -19.17 20.59
N ASP A 122 -10.07 -20.34 21.17
CA ASP A 122 -11.35 -21.04 21.11
C ASP A 122 -12.53 -20.31 21.80
N GLN A 123 -12.22 -19.26 22.59
CA GLN A 123 -13.21 -18.41 23.24
C GLN A 123 -13.68 -17.24 22.35
N PHE A 124 -13.17 -17.14 21.15
CA PHE A 124 -13.52 -16.07 20.22
C PHE A 124 -14.24 -16.62 18.99
N ASP A 125 -15.20 -15.83 18.50
CA ASP A 125 -15.79 -15.99 17.19
C ASP A 125 -15.07 -15.09 16.20
N TYR A 126 -14.62 -15.68 15.09
CA TYR A 126 -14.05 -14.97 13.97
C TYR A 126 -14.84 -15.26 12.70
N THR A 127 -15.25 -14.19 12.02
CA THR A 127 -15.90 -14.30 10.70
C THR A 127 -14.98 -13.74 9.66
N GLN A 128 -14.47 -14.58 8.77
CA GLN A 128 -13.52 -14.16 7.73
C GLN A 128 -14.18 -13.17 6.77
N PRO A 129 -13.67 -11.93 6.66
CA PRO A 129 -14.18 -10.94 5.72
C PRO A 129 -13.59 -11.11 4.33
N ASN A 130 -14.28 -10.56 3.33
CA ASN A 130 -13.78 -10.43 1.98
C ASN A 130 -13.41 -8.96 1.73
N PHE A 131 -12.13 -8.71 1.53
CA PHE A 131 -11.64 -7.39 1.15
C PHE A 131 -11.15 -7.39 -0.30
N THR A 132 -11.29 -6.25 -0.95
CA THR A 132 -10.64 -5.96 -2.24
C THR A 132 -9.76 -4.74 -2.04
N TYR A 133 -8.59 -4.75 -2.65
CA TYR A 133 -7.65 -3.64 -2.57
C TYR A 133 -8.35 -2.32 -2.94
N THR A 134 -8.15 -1.33 -2.09
CA THR A 134 -8.54 0.06 -2.35
C THR A 134 -7.35 0.91 -1.94
N LYS A 135 -6.86 1.70 -2.88
CA LYS A 135 -5.66 2.52 -2.69
C LYS A 135 -5.75 3.34 -1.40
N ASP A 136 -4.67 3.33 -0.63
CA ASP A 136 -4.51 4.06 0.63
C ASP A 136 -5.57 3.74 1.72
N THR A 137 -6.27 2.61 1.60
CA THR A 137 -7.29 2.21 2.57
C THR A 137 -6.77 1.10 3.46
N HIS A 138 -6.71 1.38 4.75
CA HIS A 138 -6.36 0.42 5.79
C HIS A 138 -7.53 -0.53 6.10
N VAL A 139 -7.23 -1.82 6.21
CA VAL A 139 -8.22 -2.84 6.57
C VAL A 139 -8.33 -2.94 8.09
N ASP A 140 -9.55 -2.87 8.62
CA ASP A 140 -9.84 -3.07 10.04
C ASP A 140 -10.55 -4.40 10.27
N ILE A 141 -9.84 -5.35 10.91
CA ILE A 141 -10.36 -6.67 11.26
C ILE A 141 -11.10 -6.70 12.59
N SER A 142 -10.99 -5.67 13.43
CA SER A 142 -11.56 -5.66 14.79
C SER A 142 -13.06 -5.88 14.84
N LYS A 143 -13.76 -5.59 13.74
CA LYS A 143 -15.22 -5.80 13.60
C LYS A 143 -15.63 -7.25 13.33
N TYR A 144 -14.68 -8.10 13.02
CA TYR A 144 -14.89 -9.48 12.57
C TYR A 144 -14.42 -10.50 13.60
N ILE A 145 -13.86 -10.05 14.73
CA ILE A 145 -13.44 -10.87 15.87
C ILE A 145 -14.13 -10.37 17.13
N LYS A 146 -14.76 -11.26 17.87
CA LYS A 146 -15.41 -10.95 19.14
C LYS A 146 -15.30 -12.13 20.08
N TRP A 147 -15.52 -11.90 21.37
CA TRP A 147 -15.76 -12.99 22.31
C TRP A 147 -17.03 -13.75 21.91
N LYS A 148 -17.08 -15.05 22.16
CA LYS A 148 -18.30 -15.85 22.04
C LYS A 148 -19.35 -15.33 23.00
N ASP A 149 -20.62 -15.43 22.61
CA ASP A 149 -21.73 -14.85 23.36
C ASP A 149 -21.97 -15.54 24.71
N ASP A 150 -21.52 -16.78 24.89
CA ASP A 150 -21.59 -17.57 26.13
C ASP A 150 -20.40 -17.30 27.08
N VAL A 151 -19.36 -16.58 26.66
CA VAL A 151 -18.23 -16.21 27.48
C VAL A 151 -18.51 -14.88 28.17
N THR A 152 -18.60 -14.91 29.51
CA THR A 152 -18.93 -13.74 30.33
C THR A 152 -17.80 -13.38 31.30
N GLY A 153 -17.75 -12.13 31.77
CA GLY A 153 -16.72 -11.66 32.72
C GLY A 153 -15.33 -11.53 32.10
N HIS A 154 -15.26 -11.42 30.80
CA HIS A 154 -14.03 -11.19 30.03
C HIS A 154 -13.69 -9.71 29.94
N GLY A 155 -12.42 -9.39 29.64
CA GLY A 155 -11.98 -8.06 29.28
C GLY A 155 -12.30 -7.70 27.82
N LYS A 156 -11.83 -6.54 27.38
CA LYS A 156 -12.01 -6.07 26.01
C LYS A 156 -10.80 -6.47 25.14
N ILE A 157 -11.03 -6.68 23.86
CA ILE A 157 -9.96 -6.70 22.88
C ILE A 157 -9.39 -5.27 22.79
N THR A 158 -8.12 -5.12 23.09
CA THR A 158 -7.45 -3.80 23.17
C THR A 158 -6.58 -3.48 21.97
N LYS A 159 -6.12 -4.52 21.27
CA LYS A 159 -5.22 -4.38 20.12
C LYS A 159 -5.41 -5.52 19.14
N VAL A 160 -5.25 -5.21 17.85
CA VAL A 160 -5.06 -6.18 16.78
C VAL A 160 -3.69 -5.94 16.17
N THR A 161 -2.91 -6.99 16.05
CA THR A 161 -1.56 -6.98 15.45
C THR A 161 -1.58 -7.81 14.19
N TYR A 162 -1.20 -7.21 13.07
CA TYR A 162 -1.25 -7.82 11.74
C TYR A 162 0.10 -8.38 11.32
N LEU A 163 0.10 -9.49 10.57
CA LEU A 163 1.27 -10.10 9.97
C LEU A 163 0.95 -10.52 8.55
N LYS A 164 1.90 -10.41 7.64
CA LYS A 164 1.78 -11.07 6.33
C LYS A 164 1.90 -12.58 6.53
N LYS A 165 1.07 -13.36 5.84
CA LYS A 165 1.06 -14.82 6.02
C LYS A 165 2.45 -15.41 5.72
N GLY A 166 2.99 -16.14 6.69
CA GLY A 166 4.32 -16.73 6.66
C GLY A 166 5.42 -15.86 7.27
N ASP A 167 5.17 -14.58 7.52
CA ASP A 167 6.13 -13.70 8.17
C ASP A 167 6.01 -13.78 9.69
N LYS A 168 7.14 -13.54 10.38
CA LYS A 168 7.20 -13.50 11.84
C LYS A 168 7.19 -12.07 12.38
N THR A 169 7.46 -11.09 11.53
CA THR A 169 7.53 -9.68 11.91
C THR A 169 6.16 -9.03 11.74
N PRO A 170 5.60 -8.43 12.79
CA PRO A 170 4.37 -7.68 12.69
C PRO A 170 4.50 -6.48 11.75
N LEU A 171 3.39 -6.14 11.09
CA LEU A 171 3.26 -4.89 10.35
C LEU A 171 3.20 -3.71 11.34
N ALA A 172 3.67 -2.55 10.91
CA ALA A 172 3.59 -1.32 11.72
C ALA A 172 2.14 -0.87 11.93
N ASP A 173 1.32 -1.02 10.87
CA ASP A 173 -0.09 -0.68 10.83
C ASP A 173 -0.92 -1.81 10.20
N SER A 174 -2.23 -1.61 10.13
CA SER A 174 -3.12 -2.52 9.41
C SER A 174 -2.79 -2.53 7.91
N PRO A 175 -2.91 -3.69 7.23
CA PRO A 175 -2.48 -3.85 5.85
C PRO A 175 -3.35 -3.05 4.88
N THR A 176 -2.70 -2.56 3.83
CA THR A 176 -3.34 -1.89 2.69
C THR A 176 -3.20 -2.69 1.40
N ASP A 177 -2.11 -3.45 1.23
CA ASP A 177 -1.80 -4.15 -0.02
C ASP A 177 -2.58 -5.45 -0.20
N ALA A 178 -2.78 -5.85 -1.44
CA ALA A 178 -3.34 -7.16 -1.77
C ALA A 178 -2.41 -8.28 -1.27
N GLY A 179 -3.01 -9.27 -0.64
CA GLY A 179 -2.25 -10.37 -0.04
C GLY A 179 -3.05 -11.18 0.97
N THR A 180 -2.40 -12.17 1.54
CA THR A 180 -2.96 -12.97 2.64
C THR A 180 -2.28 -12.59 3.94
N TYR A 181 -3.07 -12.37 4.96
CA TYR A 181 -2.64 -11.88 6.26
C TYR A 181 -3.18 -12.75 7.38
N THR A 182 -2.45 -12.77 8.48
CA THR A 182 -2.89 -13.32 9.76
C THR A 182 -2.88 -12.21 10.80
N PHE A 183 -3.55 -12.44 11.93
CA PHE A 183 -3.56 -11.46 12.99
C PHE A 183 -3.50 -12.11 14.38
N LYS A 184 -3.18 -11.29 15.37
CA LYS A 184 -3.21 -11.61 16.79
C LYS A 184 -3.97 -10.53 17.52
N ILE A 185 -4.54 -10.86 18.66
CA ILE A 185 -5.24 -9.91 19.51
C ILE A 185 -4.63 -9.88 20.91
N ASP A 186 -4.68 -8.71 21.53
CA ASP A 186 -4.41 -8.53 22.92
C ASP A 186 -5.73 -8.24 23.64
N VAL A 187 -5.89 -8.80 24.83
CA VAL A 187 -7.08 -8.59 25.68
C VAL A 187 -6.64 -8.09 27.05
N ASN A 188 -7.40 -7.16 27.61
CA ASN A 188 -7.18 -6.73 28.98
C ASN A 188 -7.85 -7.66 29.98
N GLU A 189 -7.51 -7.49 31.26
CA GLU A 189 -8.12 -8.22 32.35
C GLU A 189 -9.64 -7.97 32.43
N GLY A 190 -10.39 -9.01 32.70
CA GLY A 190 -11.82 -9.00 33.00
C GLY A 190 -12.10 -9.50 34.43
N ASP A 191 -13.37 -9.74 34.71
CA ASP A 191 -13.80 -10.25 36.02
C ASP A 191 -13.23 -11.66 36.28
N TYR A 192 -13.32 -12.54 35.27
CA TYR A 192 -12.92 -13.95 35.36
C TYR A 192 -11.75 -14.36 34.47
N TYR A 193 -11.21 -13.42 33.71
CA TYR A 193 -10.14 -13.69 32.75
C TYR A 193 -8.93 -12.76 32.96
N ASN A 194 -7.74 -13.34 32.86
CA ASN A 194 -6.48 -12.60 32.85
C ASN A 194 -6.35 -11.76 31.57
N SER A 195 -5.53 -10.72 31.63
CA SER A 195 -4.99 -10.10 30.43
C SER A 195 -4.04 -11.06 29.72
N VAL A 196 -4.10 -11.08 28.38
CA VAL A 196 -3.20 -11.87 27.54
C VAL A 196 -2.86 -11.09 26.30
N ASP A 197 -1.57 -11.10 25.95
CA ASP A 197 -1.06 -10.54 24.71
C ASP A 197 -0.88 -11.64 23.68
N SER A 198 -1.11 -11.28 22.41
CA SER A 198 -0.78 -12.13 21.24
C SER A 198 -1.55 -13.45 21.13
N ILE A 199 -2.83 -13.48 21.51
CA ILE A 199 -3.70 -14.62 21.22
C ILE A 199 -3.85 -14.75 19.70
N SER A 200 -3.71 -15.96 19.17
CA SER A 200 -3.82 -16.24 17.74
C SER A 200 -4.33 -17.65 17.49
N ALA A 201 -4.91 -17.88 16.32
CA ALA A 201 -5.29 -19.20 15.84
C ALA A 201 -4.87 -19.39 14.37
N PRO A 202 -4.64 -20.61 13.92
CA PRO A 202 -4.26 -20.89 12.53
C PRO A 202 -5.30 -20.41 11.51
N GLU A 203 -6.59 -20.44 11.88
CA GLU A 203 -7.71 -19.99 11.05
C GLU A 203 -7.94 -18.49 11.06
N TRP A 204 -7.23 -17.72 11.89
CA TRP A 204 -7.34 -16.28 11.94
C TRP A 204 -6.54 -15.65 10.81
N GLU A 205 -7.05 -15.81 9.61
CA GLU A 205 -6.48 -15.23 8.39
C GLU A 205 -7.55 -14.52 7.56
N PHE A 206 -7.13 -13.57 6.74
CA PHE A 206 -7.97 -12.89 5.77
C PHE A 206 -7.17 -12.56 4.50
N VAL A 207 -7.91 -12.28 3.43
CA VAL A 207 -7.35 -11.95 2.13
C VAL A 207 -7.81 -10.56 1.71
N ILE A 208 -6.87 -9.74 1.25
CA ILE A 208 -7.15 -8.56 0.44
C ILE A 208 -6.92 -8.97 -1.01
N SER A 209 -8.02 -9.13 -1.75
CA SER A 209 -7.96 -9.50 -3.18
C SER A 209 -7.45 -8.35 -4.01
N LYS A 210 -6.77 -8.65 -5.13
CA LYS A 210 -6.36 -7.64 -6.09
C LYS A 210 -7.58 -6.96 -6.70
N ALA A 211 -7.50 -5.63 -6.88
CA ALA A 211 -8.48 -4.85 -7.61
C ALA A 211 -8.24 -4.93 -9.12
N GLN A 212 -9.18 -4.43 -9.91
CA GLN A 212 -8.95 -4.17 -11.32
C GLN A 212 -8.01 -2.97 -11.48
N ALA A 213 -7.08 -3.03 -12.43
CA ALA A 213 -6.23 -1.88 -12.73
C ALA A 213 -7.10 -0.64 -13.08
N PRO A 214 -6.65 0.58 -12.69
CA PRO A 214 -7.41 1.80 -12.95
C PRO A 214 -7.83 1.92 -14.41
N SER A 215 -9.08 2.31 -14.65
CA SER A 215 -9.71 2.37 -15.97
C SER A 215 -9.22 3.51 -16.88
N SER A 216 -8.20 4.26 -16.49
CA SER A 216 -7.48 5.21 -17.33
C SER A 216 -6.63 4.54 -18.43
N LYS A 217 -6.75 3.22 -18.55
CA LYS A 217 -6.23 2.47 -19.68
C LYS A 217 -6.97 2.83 -20.97
N PRO A 218 -6.31 2.68 -22.13
CA PRO A 218 -6.94 2.83 -23.42
C PRO A 218 -8.19 1.96 -23.54
N THR A 219 -9.22 2.49 -24.19
CA THR A 219 -10.58 1.92 -24.28
C THR A 219 -10.61 0.41 -24.45
N ASP A 220 -11.36 -0.26 -23.58
CA ASP A 220 -11.44 -1.71 -23.47
C ASP A 220 -12.06 -2.46 -24.65
N THR A 221 -12.61 -1.74 -25.62
CA THR A 221 -13.52 -2.34 -26.61
C THR A 221 -12.92 -2.54 -27.99
N ASP A 222 -11.87 -1.83 -28.36
CA ASP A 222 -11.15 -2.05 -29.62
C ASP A 222 -9.68 -1.63 -29.50
N PRO A 223 -8.78 -2.56 -29.22
CA PRO A 223 -7.36 -2.29 -29.14
C PRO A 223 -6.71 -1.99 -30.50
N THR A 224 -7.47 -1.95 -31.62
CA THR A 224 -6.96 -1.60 -32.95
C THR A 224 -6.89 -0.08 -33.08
N ILE A 225 -5.69 0.44 -33.31
CA ILE A 225 -5.46 1.87 -33.48
C ILE A 225 -4.73 2.17 -34.79
N TYR A 226 -5.12 3.27 -35.42
CA TYR A 226 -4.46 3.81 -36.58
C TYR A 226 -3.65 5.02 -36.23
N VAL A 227 -2.34 4.96 -36.43
CA VAL A 227 -1.43 6.04 -36.04
C VAL A 227 -0.93 6.81 -37.27
N SER A 228 -0.45 8.02 -37.07
CA SER A 228 0.13 8.87 -38.10
C SER A 228 1.32 8.16 -38.80
N TRP A 229 1.56 8.50 -40.06
CA TRP A 229 2.74 8.11 -40.80
C TRP A 229 4.07 8.57 -40.15
N LEU A 230 4.00 9.55 -39.23
CA LEU A 230 5.15 10.01 -38.43
C LEU A 230 5.59 8.99 -37.36
N CYS A 231 4.68 8.14 -36.88
CA CYS A 231 4.99 7.13 -35.87
C CYS A 231 5.74 5.95 -36.53
N LYS A 232 7.04 5.95 -36.47
CA LYS A 232 7.89 4.91 -37.06
C LYS A 232 8.14 3.72 -36.15
N LYS A 233 7.98 3.92 -34.86
CA LYS A 233 8.12 2.92 -33.80
C LYS A 233 6.98 3.06 -32.77
N VAL A 234 6.81 2.05 -31.94
CA VAL A 234 5.81 2.04 -30.86
C VAL A 234 6.04 3.22 -29.88
N GLU A 235 7.28 3.59 -29.59
CA GLU A 235 7.62 4.74 -28.72
C GLU A 235 7.10 6.09 -29.25
N ASP A 236 6.84 6.20 -30.55
CA ASP A 236 6.32 7.42 -31.18
C ASP A 236 4.81 7.59 -30.94
N VAL A 237 4.12 6.52 -30.54
CA VAL A 237 2.67 6.53 -30.30
C VAL A 237 2.40 7.10 -28.92
N LYS A 238 1.90 8.35 -28.88
CA LYS A 238 1.65 9.13 -27.66
C LYS A 238 0.16 9.40 -27.48
N GLY A 239 -0.23 9.75 -26.25
CA GLY A 239 -1.59 10.23 -25.92
C GLY A 239 -2.65 9.15 -25.87
N LEU A 240 -2.28 7.86 -25.83
CA LEU A 240 -3.23 6.76 -25.70
C LEU A 240 -3.61 6.47 -24.25
N PHE A 241 -2.75 6.79 -23.32
CA PHE A 241 -2.92 6.50 -21.89
C PHE A 241 -2.21 7.55 -21.04
N ASN A 242 -2.55 7.60 -19.76
CA ASN A 242 -1.93 8.51 -18.79
C ASN A 242 -0.55 8.00 -18.33
N ASP A 243 0.08 8.76 -17.42
CA ASP A 243 1.44 8.48 -16.92
C ASP A 243 1.53 7.19 -16.09
N GLU A 244 0.40 6.61 -15.67
CA GLU A 244 0.38 5.32 -14.96
C GLU A 244 0.53 4.10 -15.90
N TRP A 245 0.46 4.32 -17.21
CA TRP A 245 0.64 3.28 -18.22
C TRP A 245 1.83 3.60 -19.12
N LYS A 246 2.53 2.58 -19.56
CA LYS A 246 3.62 2.70 -20.54
C LYS A 246 3.61 1.54 -21.52
N TRP A 247 4.28 1.69 -22.66
CA TRP A 247 4.60 0.55 -23.51
C TRP A 247 5.55 -0.40 -22.78
N SER A 248 5.39 -1.70 -22.96
CA SER A 248 6.31 -2.69 -22.39
C SER A 248 7.73 -2.48 -22.93
N ASP A 249 8.73 -2.75 -22.11
CA ASP A 249 10.13 -2.57 -22.48
C ASP A 249 10.54 -3.48 -23.67
N SER A 250 9.85 -4.60 -23.87
CA SER A 250 10.03 -5.51 -25.02
C SER A 250 9.46 -4.95 -26.33
N ASP A 251 8.46 -4.07 -26.26
CA ASP A 251 7.69 -3.64 -27.43
C ASP A 251 7.96 -2.19 -27.84
N ILE A 252 8.46 -1.37 -26.95
CA ILE A 252 8.64 0.07 -27.13
C ILE A 252 9.48 0.42 -28.37
N SER A 253 10.46 -0.40 -28.73
CA SER A 253 11.34 -0.20 -29.88
C SER A 253 10.87 -0.89 -31.17
N LYS A 254 9.73 -1.60 -31.16
CA LYS A 254 9.19 -2.25 -32.36
C LYS A 254 8.93 -1.23 -33.45
N LYS A 255 9.36 -1.58 -34.68
CA LYS A 255 9.07 -0.77 -35.88
C LYS A 255 7.61 -0.90 -36.27
N LEU A 256 7.04 0.16 -36.82
CA LEU A 256 5.70 0.22 -37.38
C LEU A 256 5.80 0.41 -38.88
N PRO A 257 5.84 -0.68 -39.70
CA PRO A 257 5.79 -0.60 -41.15
C PRO A 257 4.47 0.05 -41.62
N VAL A 258 4.48 0.68 -42.78
CA VAL A 258 3.28 1.32 -43.33
C VAL A 258 2.28 0.26 -43.76
N GLY A 259 1.05 0.38 -43.29
CA GLY A 259 -0.07 -0.51 -43.67
C GLY A 259 -0.06 -1.89 -43.04
N GLU A 260 0.95 -2.21 -42.22
CA GLU A 260 1.02 -3.49 -41.52
C GLU A 260 0.50 -3.32 -40.08
N GLU A 261 -0.18 -4.35 -39.57
CA GLU A 261 -0.63 -4.43 -38.19
C GLU A 261 0.51 -4.97 -37.30
N VAL A 262 0.88 -4.22 -36.26
CA VAL A 262 1.89 -4.59 -35.26
C VAL A 262 1.27 -4.65 -33.87
N SER A 263 1.40 -5.79 -33.21
CA SER A 263 0.97 -5.93 -31.80
C SER A 263 2.01 -5.36 -30.85
N ALA A 264 1.55 -4.50 -29.93
CA ALA A 264 2.37 -3.96 -28.84
C ALA A 264 1.56 -3.92 -27.53
N THR A 265 2.24 -4.21 -26.42
CA THR A 265 1.64 -4.33 -25.09
C THR A 265 1.87 -3.04 -24.30
N ALA A 266 0.79 -2.43 -23.82
CA ALA A 266 0.85 -1.42 -22.77
C ALA A 266 0.76 -2.12 -21.41
N VAL A 267 1.53 -1.65 -20.42
CA VAL A 267 1.56 -2.19 -19.07
C VAL A 267 1.30 -1.07 -18.05
N TYR A 268 0.57 -1.41 -16.99
CA TYR A 268 0.39 -0.51 -15.85
C TYR A 268 1.74 -0.36 -15.13
N ASN A 269 2.12 0.87 -14.85
CA ASN A 269 3.42 1.24 -14.29
C ASN A 269 3.31 1.98 -12.93
N GLY A 270 2.14 1.93 -12.28
CA GLY A 270 1.95 2.48 -10.93
C GLY A 270 2.82 1.74 -9.92
N THR A 271 3.22 2.44 -8.86
CA THR A 271 4.06 1.88 -7.77
C THR A 271 3.35 0.77 -6.99
N ASP A 272 2.03 0.68 -7.13
CA ASP A 272 1.12 -0.26 -6.50
C ASP A 272 0.61 -1.35 -7.48
N ALA A 273 1.33 -1.58 -8.58
CA ALA A 273 0.93 -2.51 -9.65
C ALA A 273 0.65 -3.94 -9.16
N ASP A 274 1.33 -4.37 -8.10
CA ASP A 274 1.14 -5.69 -7.49
C ASP A 274 -0.25 -5.88 -6.87
N ASN A 275 -0.96 -4.79 -6.61
CA ASN A 275 -2.28 -4.79 -6.01
C ASN A 275 -3.43 -4.92 -7.04
N TYR A 276 -3.10 -4.99 -8.33
CA TYR A 276 -4.09 -5.05 -9.39
C TYR A 276 -3.99 -6.31 -10.24
N VAL A 277 -5.11 -6.68 -10.87
CA VAL A 277 -5.17 -7.61 -11.99
C VAL A 277 -5.37 -6.83 -13.30
N ASN A 278 -5.19 -7.50 -14.44
CA ASN A 278 -5.34 -6.89 -15.79
C ASN A 278 -4.42 -5.66 -15.98
N THR A 279 -3.18 -5.78 -15.53
CA THR A 279 -2.16 -4.74 -15.61
C THR A 279 -1.49 -4.65 -16.99
N SER A 280 -2.01 -5.31 -18.01
CA SER A 280 -1.51 -5.26 -19.39
C SER A 280 -2.63 -5.29 -20.43
N VAL A 281 -2.43 -4.59 -21.55
CA VAL A 281 -3.34 -4.56 -22.70
C VAL A 281 -2.53 -4.65 -23.98
N VAL A 282 -2.93 -5.53 -24.90
CA VAL A 282 -2.29 -5.67 -26.21
C VAL A 282 -3.04 -4.81 -27.23
N PHE A 283 -2.31 -3.91 -27.88
CA PHE A 283 -2.81 -3.07 -28.97
C PHE A 283 -2.38 -3.60 -30.31
N LYS A 284 -3.28 -3.48 -31.31
CA LYS A 284 -3.00 -3.69 -32.72
C LYS A 284 -2.81 -2.32 -33.35
N ILE A 285 -1.60 -2.01 -33.77
CA ILE A 285 -1.21 -0.69 -34.26
C ILE A 285 -0.98 -0.76 -35.75
N THR A 286 -1.70 0.03 -36.55
CA THR A 286 -1.48 0.18 -37.98
C THR A 286 -1.05 1.60 -38.31
N ARG A 287 0.15 1.75 -38.87
CA ARG A 287 0.68 3.03 -39.33
C ARG A 287 0.09 3.39 -40.67
N LYS A 288 -0.51 4.58 -40.79
CA LYS A 288 -1.03 5.12 -42.04
C LYS A 288 0.10 5.49 -43.01
N ALA A 289 -0.18 5.46 -44.31
CA ALA A 289 0.72 6.01 -45.33
C ALA A 289 0.79 7.54 -45.22
N CYS A 290 1.90 8.14 -45.63
CA CYS A 290 2.04 9.58 -45.79
C CYS A 290 1.08 10.08 -46.90
N THR A 291 0.41 11.19 -46.62
CA THR A 291 -0.48 11.85 -47.63
C THR A 291 0.26 12.91 -48.45
N HIS A 292 1.58 13.02 -48.28
CA HIS A 292 2.48 13.93 -48.96
C HIS A 292 2.04 15.41 -48.92
N PRO A 293 1.78 15.98 -47.72
CA PRO A 293 1.24 17.34 -47.63
C PRO A 293 2.25 18.42 -47.98
N HIS A 294 3.55 18.13 -47.89
CA HIS A 294 4.61 19.07 -48.20
C HIS A 294 5.56 18.47 -49.23
N THR A 295 5.76 19.21 -50.34
CA THR A 295 6.61 18.80 -51.45
C THR A 295 7.66 19.83 -51.78
N ALA A 296 8.80 19.39 -52.30
CA ALA A 296 9.87 20.24 -52.80
C ALA A 296 10.56 19.58 -54.00
N GLU A 297 11.35 20.34 -54.72
CA GLU A 297 12.15 19.87 -55.84
C GLU A 297 13.58 19.57 -55.35
N ARG A 298 14.21 18.57 -55.99
CA ARG A 298 15.61 18.21 -55.80
C ARG A 298 16.26 17.80 -57.09
N TYR A 299 17.60 17.91 -57.18
CA TYR A 299 18.42 17.54 -58.32
C TYR A 299 18.23 18.43 -59.56
N TYR A 300 17.56 19.57 -59.42
CA TYR A 300 17.46 20.54 -60.53
C TYR A 300 18.86 20.97 -60.97
N SER A 301 19.10 20.99 -62.25
CA SER A 301 20.30 21.54 -62.86
C SER A 301 19.95 22.28 -64.13
N SER A 302 20.48 23.51 -64.26
CA SER A 302 20.27 24.32 -65.47
C SER A 302 21.05 23.75 -66.65
N PRO A 303 20.49 23.69 -67.86
CA PRO A 303 21.27 23.37 -69.05
C PRO A 303 22.27 24.49 -69.38
N SER A 304 23.39 24.09 -69.97
CA SER A 304 24.38 24.99 -70.52
C SER A 304 24.35 24.96 -72.07
N CYS A 305 25.27 25.65 -72.70
CA CYS A 305 25.40 25.58 -74.15
C CYS A 305 25.73 24.18 -74.67
N THR A 306 26.45 23.39 -73.84
CA THR A 306 26.99 22.09 -74.27
C THR A 306 26.50 20.94 -73.44
N SER A 307 25.98 21.20 -72.26
CA SER A 307 25.52 20.19 -71.34
C SER A 307 24.01 20.28 -71.12
N SER A 308 23.34 19.17 -71.14
CA SER A 308 21.92 19.08 -70.79
C SER A 308 21.72 19.34 -69.31
N GLY A 309 20.62 19.97 -68.97
CA GLY A 309 20.12 20.15 -67.61
C GLY A 309 19.13 19.05 -67.18
N TYR A 310 18.59 19.18 -65.99
CA TYR A 310 17.57 18.32 -65.42
C TYR A 310 16.47 19.15 -64.75
N SER A 311 15.20 18.84 -64.96
CA SER A 311 14.08 19.61 -64.44
C SER A 311 13.88 19.46 -62.93
N GLY A 312 14.59 18.51 -62.28
CA GLY A 312 14.40 18.19 -60.86
C GLY A 312 13.32 17.17 -60.60
N ASP A 313 13.51 16.36 -59.56
CA ASP A 313 12.51 15.47 -59.01
C ASP A 313 11.62 16.20 -57.99
N THR A 314 10.31 15.94 -58.00
CA THR A 314 9.42 16.35 -56.90
C THR A 314 9.43 15.25 -55.84
N TYR A 315 9.70 15.60 -54.59
CA TYR A 315 9.69 14.67 -53.46
C TYR A 315 8.92 15.23 -52.29
N CYS A 316 8.40 14.35 -51.41
CA CYS A 316 7.79 14.73 -50.17
C CYS A 316 8.89 15.05 -49.13
N THR A 317 8.87 16.24 -48.56
CA THR A 317 9.85 16.64 -47.53
C THR A 317 9.65 15.91 -46.19
N ASP A 318 8.44 15.37 -45.96
CA ASP A 318 8.09 14.72 -44.72
C ASP A 318 8.54 13.25 -44.68
N CYS A 319 8.27 12.49 -45.72
CA CYS A 319 8.61 11.06 -45.80
C CYS A 319 9.79 10.73 -46.76
N ASN A 320 10.27 11.75 -47.48
CA ASN A 320 11.37 11.67 -48.45
C ASN A 320 11.07 10.77 -49.68
N GLU A 321 9.81 10.45 -49.91
CA GLU A 321 9.39 9.68 -51.11
C GLU A 321 9.44 10.55 -52.35
N THR A 322 9.98 10.02 -53.46
CA THR A 322 9.96 10.71 -54.76
C THR A 322 8.59 10.50 -55.40
N LEU A 323 7.87 11.59 -55.61
CA LEU A 323 6.51 11.59 -56.19
C LEU A 323 6.51 11.63 -57.70
N SER A 324 7.47 12.33 -58.27
CA SER A 324 7.68 12.36 -59.72
C SER A 324 9.15 12.57 -60.06
N TYR A 325 9.58 11.96 -61.14
CA TYR A 325 10.93 12.19 -61.67
C TYR A 325 10.91 13.31 -62.69
N GLY A 326 11.96 14.12 -62.71
CA GLY A 326 12.15 15.13 -63.68
C GLY A 326 12.50 14.57 -65.06
N TYR A 327 12.74 15.43 -65.99
CA TYR A 327 13.17 15.10 -67.36
C TYR A 327 14.44 15.90 -67.73
N THR A 328 15.13 15.39 -68.68
CA THR A 328 16.33 16.04 -69.22
C THR A 328 15.96 17.27 -70.04
N ILE A 329 16.56 18.40 -69.71
CA ILE A 329 16.45 19.66 -70.45
C ILE A 329 17.58 19.66 -71.42
N SER A 330 17.31 19.76 -72.73
CA SER A 330 18.34 19.76 -73.77
C SER A 330 19.31 20.95 -73.61
N ALA A 331 20.56 20.73 -73.94
CA ALA A 331 21.55 21.81 -74.00
C ALA A 331 21.10 22.91 -74.98
N TYR A 332 21.34 24.11 -74.63
CA TYR A 332 20.91 25.27 -75.42
C TYR A 332 21.60 25.37 -76.80
N GLY A 333 22.74 24.72 -76.97
CA GLY A 333 23.60 24.94 -78.16
C GLY A 333 24.33 26.30 -78.03
N HIS A 334 25.22 26.58 -78.91
CA HIS A 334 25.84 27.90 -79.02
C HIS A 334 24.98 28.85 -79.84
N ASP A 335 24.83 30.05 -79.40
CA ASP A 335 24.20 31.18 -80.09
C ASP A 335 25.31 32.20 -80.38
N TYR A 336 25.88 32.01 -81.62
CA TYR A 336 27.00 32.83 -81.98
C TYR A 336 26.56 34.23 -82.45
N ASP A 337 27.46 35.19 -82.31
CA ASP A 337 27.34 36.52 -82.92
C ASP A 337 27.56 36.49 -84.37
N ASN A 338 27.60 37.67 -85.00
CA ASN A 338 27.81 37.77 -86.50
C ASN A 338 29.25 37.51 -86.91
N GLY A 339 30.13 37.18 -85.99
CA GLY A 339 31.55 37.00 -86.27
C GLY A 339 32.32 38.31 -86.45
N VAL A 340 33.55 38.26 -86.06
CA VAL A 340 34.54 39.41 -86.25
C VAL A 340 35.72 38.79 -87.04
N ILE A 341 36.18 39.50 -88.06
CA ILE A 341 37.42 39.12 -88.66
C ILE A 341 38.59 39.34 -87.75
N THR A 342 39.24 38.27 -87.34
CA THR A 342 40.35 38.29 -86.36
C THR A 342 41.70 38.12 -87.05
N THR A 343 41.65 37.64 -88.28
CA THR A 343 42.85 37.66 -89.15
C THR A 343 42.40 38.07 -90.60
N GLU A 344 43.00 39.15 -91.09
CA GLU A 344 42.70 39.61 -92.43
C GLU A 344 43.32 38.66 -93.45
N PRO A 345 42.60 38.33 -94.55
CA PRO A 345 43.17 37.50 -95.62
C PRO A 345 44.29 38.19 -96.34
N THR A 346 45.31 37.45 -96.68
CA THR A 346 46.45 37.94 -97.58
C THR A 346 46.55 37.00 -98.79
N ALA A 347 47.50 37.29 -99.68
CA ALA A 347 47.74 36.43 -100.85
C ALA A 347 48.29 35.03 -100.52
N GLU A 348 48.76 34.83 -99.28
CA GLU A 348 49.40 33.59 -98.82
C GLU A 348 48.70 32.93 -97.60
N ILE A 349 47.75 33.60 -96.99
CA ILE A 349 47.07 33.11 -95.78
C ILE A 349 45.60 33.48 -95.88
N ASP A 350 44.73 32.43 -95.58
CA ASP A 350 43.30 32.64 -95.50
C ASP A 350 42.99 33.52 -94.26
N GLY A 351 42.01 34.42 -94.39
CA GLY A 351 41.50 35.18 -93.30
C GLY A 351 40.74 34.28 -92.34
N ILE A 352 40.65 34.73 -91.10
CA ILE A 352 39.87 33.99 -90.05
C ILE A 352 38.76 34.90 -89.51
N ILE A 353 37.53 34.43 -89.53
CA ILE A 353 36.43 35.01 -88.87
C ILE A 353 36.13 34.20 -87.56
N THR A 354 36.11 34.93 -86.43
CA THR A 354 35.82 34.33 -85.13
C THR A 354 34.41 34.67 -84.70
N TYR A 355 33.60 33.63 -84.41
CA TYR A 355 32.26 33.72 -83.89
C TYR A 355 32.31 33.52 -82.36
N THR A 356 31.74 34.40 -81.63
CA THR A 356 31.70 34.29 -80.14
C THR A 356 30.28 33.96 -79.66
N CYS A 357 30.11 32.87 -78.94
CA CYS A 357 28.80 32.55 -78.37
C CYS A 357 28.36 33.63 -77.36
N LYS A 358 27.16 34.19 -77.59
CA LYS A 358 26.61 35.25 -76.73
C LYS A 358 26.36 34.80 -75.29
N ARG A 359 26.11 33.51 -75.05
CA ARG A 359 25.81 32.93 -73.73
C ARG A 359 27.08 32.53 -72.98
N CYS A 360 27.93 31.69 -73.56
CA CYS A 360 29.06 31.10 -72.82
C CYS A 360 30.44 31.60 -73.25
N LYS A 361 30.49 32.52 -74.21
CA LYS A 361 31.71 33.10 -74.76
C LYS A 361 32.65 32.12 -75.44
N HIS A 362 32.18 30.90 -75.74
CA HIS A 362 32.92 29.99 -76.56
C HIS A 362 33.15 30.61 -77.95
N GLN A 363 34.34 30.45 -78.47
CA GLN A 363 34.72 30.95 -79.77
C GLN A 363 34.83 29.77 -80.79
N ASP A 364 34.31 29.98 -81.96
CA ASP A 364 34.47 29.11 -83.12
C ASP A 364 35.05 29.93 -84.26
N THR A 365 35.90 29.32 -85.02
CA THR A 365 36.61 30.01 -86.11
C THR A 365 36.34 29.35 -87.45
N LYS A 366 36.24 30.20 -88.54
CA LYS A 366 36.14 29.73 -89.90
C LYS A 366 37.10 30.53 -90.78
N ASN A 367 37.64 29.86 -91.76
CA ASN A 367 38.46 30.54 -92.85
C ASN A 367 37.54 31.33 -93.74
N LEU A 368 37.93 32.50 -94.11
CA LEU A 368 37.29 33.43 -95.07
C LEU A 368 37.56 33.01 -96.47
#